data_238f9dd155cee105eaaeee0fd531b8b5
#
_entry.id   238f9dd155cee105eaaeee0fd531b8b5
#
_cell.length_a   1.000
_cell.length_b   1.000
_cell.length_c   1.000
_cell.angle_alpha   90.00
_cell.angle_beta   90.00
_cell.angle_gamma   90.00
#
_symmetry.space_group_name_H-M   'P 1'
#
loop_
_entity.id
_entity.type
_entity.pdbx_description
1 polymer ?
#
loop_
_entity_poly.entity_id
_entity_poly.type
_entity_poly.pdbx_seq_one_letter_code
_entity_poly.pdbx_strand_id
1 'polypeptide(L)'
;MRLLQNKLFVIIKFLYILIFFITNSYADIVKKIQVNGNERISKQTVIIFSEIKVDEEINDDILNKALKNLYQTGYFELIDIELKSNEVLITVKENKIIQKIEVEGVKNKTILNEIIDIVKIQEKTSFVKEKIQNSKDQIINLLRSSGFYFAKIDTFVEENENKSVNIKYNIAIGERAKIEKINFIGNKKIKDGKLKNIIVSEETKFWKFITRNKYLDVERIKLDERLISNFYKNKGYYNAEVLSSFAQLSSSKNFILTFKIKPGLKYFFNNISFKIPDDYTSSNFDVFTKIFNELKGERYSLNSIEKIVKEINNIALIEEYQFINAKYKEEIVNNNEINIFITFEDTQKLYVDRINVFGNYITDEKVIRNSLIIDEGDPYNELLFQKSISNIKARNIFKSVNK
;
A
#
# COMPACT_ATOMS: atom_id res chain seq x y z
N MET A 1 29.52 -2.88 -70.38
CA MET A 1 29.34 -4.29 -70.03
C MET A 1 30.04 -4.75 -68.74
N ARG A 2 31.35 -4.46 -68.57
CA ARG A 2 32.13 -4.85 -67.37
C ARG A 2 31.66 -4.26 -66.05
N LEU A 3 31.14 -3.05 -66.05
CA LEU A 3 30.61 -2.41 -64.79
C LEU A 3 29.29 -2.99 -64.26
N LEU A 4 28.46 -3.55 -65.14
CA LEU A 4 27.23 -4.26 -64.76
C LEU A 4 27.52 -5.65 -64.19
N GLN A 5 28.54 -6.34 -64.75
CA GLN A 5 28.93 -7.65 -64.21
C GLN A 5 29.54 -7.56 -62.79
N ASN A 6 30.34 -6.52 -62.51
CA ASN A 6 30.92 -6.34 -61.19
C ASN A 6 29.83 -6.00 -60.14
N LYS A 7 28.80 -5.23 -60.48
CA LYS A 7 27.69 -4.95 -59.56
C LYS A 7 26.85 -6.21 -59.28
N LEU A 8 26.62 -7.02 -60.30
CA LEU A 8 25.87 -8.28 -60.15
C LEU A 8 26.65 -9.26 -59.24
N PHE A 9 27.99 -9.32 -59.38
CA PHE A 9 28.84 -10.19 -58.55
C PHE A 9 28.90 -9.76 -57.09
N VAL A 10 28.85 -8.46 -56.83
CA VAL A 10 28.78 -7.91 -55.46
C VAL A 10 27.42 -8.19 -54.82
N ILE A 11 26.31 -8.06 -55.57
CA ILE A 11 24.96 -8.38 -55.10
C ILE A 11 24.82 -9.87 -54.78
N ILE A 12 25.36 -10.75 -55.64
CA ILE A 12 25.36 -12.20 -55.42
C ILE A 12 26.18 -12.57 -54.19
N LYS A 13 27.34 -11.95 -53.98
CA LYS A 13 28.15 -12.15 -52.75
C LYS A 13 27.40 -11.66 -51.50
N PHE A 14 26.71 -10.55 -51.59
CA PHE A 14 25.93 -10.01 -50.48
C PHE A 14 24.73 -10.91 -50.14
N LEU A 15 24.09 -11.46 -51.19
CA LEU A 15 22.99 -12.44 -51.03
C LEU A 15 23.49 -13.75 -50.41
N TYR A 16 24.71 -14.20 -50.80
CA TYR A 16 25.33 -15.41 -50.24
C TYR A 16 25.71 -15.23 -48.76
N ILE A 17 26.18 -14.04 -48.39
CA ILE A 17 26.46 -13.67 -46.97
C ILE A 17 25.17 -13.57 -46.18
N LEU A 18 24.09 -13.05 -46.76
CA LEU A 18 22.79 -12.94 -46.10
C LEU A 18 22.17 -14.33 -45.84
N ILE A 19 22.35 -15.29 -46.72
CA ILE A 19 21.88 -16.69 -46.57
C ILE A 19 22.67 -17.42 -45.47
N PHE A 20 23.94 -17.04 -45.22
CA PHE A 20 24.78 -17.66 -44.19
C PHE A 20 24.42 -17.19 -42.77
N PHE A 21 23.63 -16.08 -42.63
CA PHE A 21 23.14 -15.58 -41.36
C PHE A 21 21.74 -16.07 -40.98
N ILE A 22 21.11 -16.94 -41.82
CA ILE A 22 19.93 -17.69 -41.39
C ILE A 22 20.43 -18.84 -40.53
N THR A 23 20.83 -18.55 -39.30
CA THR A 23 20.98 -19.56 -38.25
C THR A 23 19.60 -20.14 -38.04
N ASN A 24 19.33 -21.33 -38.57
CA ASN A 24 18.18 -22.11 -38.17
C ASN A 24 18.32 -22.35 -36.65
N SER A 25 17.62 -21.57 -35.84
CA SER A 25 17.37 -21.93 -34.45
C SER A 25 16.43 -23.14 -34.50
N TYR A 26 17.01 -24.32 -34.49
CA TYR A 26 16.23 -25.55 -34.32
C TYR A 26 15.76 -25.53 -32.87
N ALA A 27 14.50 -25.26 -32.64
CA ALA A 27 13.87 -25.55 -31.35
C ALA A 27 13.85 -27.08 -31.19
N ASP A 28 14.48 -27.57 -30.16
CA ASP A 28 14.47 -29.01 -29.85
C ASP A 28 13.06 -29.39 -29.32
N ILE A 29 12.52 -30.53 -29.79
CA ILE A 29 11.23 -31.05 -29.28
C ILE A 29 11.54 -31.96 -28.09
N VAL A 30 10.89 -31.71 -26.97
CA VAL A 30 11.00 -32.53 -25.74
C VAL A 30 10.39 -33.90 -25.95
N LYS A 31 11.19 -34.93 -25.95
CA LYS A 31 10.70 -36.33 -26.03
C LYS A 31 10.52 -36.99 -24.66
N LYS A 32 11.25 -36.52 -23.66
CA LYS A 32 11.22 -37.08 -22.33
C LYS A 32 11.65 -36.06 -21.29
N ILE A 33 11.07 -36.12 -20.10
CA ILE A 33 11.44 -35.31 -18.97
C ILE A 33 11.86 -36.26 -17.84
N GLN A 34 13.06 -36.05 -17.31
CA GLN A 34 13.58 -36.79 -16.16
C GLN A 34 13.74 -35.84 -14.98
N VAL A 35 13.42 -36.33 -13.78
CA VAL A 35 13.59 -35.57 -12.53
C VAL A 35 14.44 -36.39 -11.58
N ASN A 36 15.52 -35.77 -11.10
CA ASN A 36 16.44 -36.34 -10.13
C ASN A 36 16.55 -35.47 -8.86
N GLY A 37 16.91 -36.12 -7.75
CA GLY A 37 17.16 -35.43 -6.48
C GLY A 37 15.92 -35.03 -5.69
N ASN A 38 14.73 -35.31 -6.23
CA ASN A 38 13.48 -35.14 -5.50
C ASN A 38 13.34 -36.26 -4.43
N GLU A 39 12.89 -35.87 -3.23
CA GLU A 39 12.71 -36.81 -2.10
C GLU A 39 11.26 -36.87 -1.63
N ARG A 40 10.68 -35.74 -1.21
CA ARG A 40 9.30 -35.60 -0.71
C ARG A 40 8.32 -35.19 -1.82
N ILE A 41 8.81 -34.44 -2.81
CA ILE A 41 8.02 -33.91 -3.89
C ILE A 41 8.04 -34.92 -5.05
N SER A 42 6.87 -35.31 -5.53
CA SER A 42 6.79 -36.30 -6.61
C SER A 42 7.41 -35.72 -7.91
N LYS A 43 7.99 -36.62 -8.72
CA LYS A 43 8.50 -36.24 -10.06
C LYS A 43 7.45 -35.52 -10.91
N GLN A 44 6.21 -36.00 -10.86
CA GLN A 44 5.10 -35.38 -11.59
C GLN A 44 4.82 -33.97 -11.12
N THR A 45 4.89 -33.70 -9.81
CA THR A 45 4.71 -32.37 -9.23
C THR A 45 5.81 -31.40 -9.72
N VAL A 46 7.08 -31.88 -9.77
CA VAL A 46 8.18 -31.08 -10.30
C VAL A 46 7.95 -30.73 -11.77
N ILE A 47 7.51 -31.70 -12.58
CA ILE A 47 7.19 -31.49 -13.99
C ILE A 47 6.06 -30.47 -14.16
N ILE A 48 4.99 -30.60 -13.37
CA ILE A 48 3.86 -29.65 -13.41
C ILE A 48 4.32 -28.24 -13.09
N PHE A 49 5.13 -28.05 -12.05
CA PHE A 49 5.64 -26.74 -11.67
C PHE A 49 6.62 -26.15 -12.69
N SER A 50 7.36 -26.99 -13.43
CA SER A 50 8.23 -26.52 -14.49
C SER A 50 7.46 -25.99 -15.71
N GLU A 51 6.20 -26.35 -15.87
CA GLU A 51 5.37 -26.08 -17.05
C GLU A 51 5.95 -26.64 -18.37
N ILE A 52 6.97 -27.50 -18.33
CA ILE A 52 7.52 -28.17 -19.51
C ILE A 52 6.66 -29.37 -19.84
N LYS A 53 6.30 -29.54 -21.12
CA LYS A 53 5.53 -30.69 -21.60
C LYS A 53 6.28 -31.50 -22.66
N VAL A 54 5.98 -32.77 -22.70
CA VAL A 54 6.47 -33.65 -23.78
C VAL A 54 5.78 -33.25 -25.10
N ASP A 55 6.49 -33.39 -26.20
CA ASP A 55 6.11 -33.02 -27.57
C ASP A 55 5.92 -31.50 -27.82
N GLU A 56 6.37 -30.63 -26.90
CA GLU A 56 6.45 -29.20 -27.14
C GLU A 56 7.87 -28.78 -27.55
N GLU A 57 7.97 -27.70 -28.33
CA GLU A 57 9.24 -27.05 -28.67
C GLU A 57 9.85 -26.42 -27.41
N ILE A 58 11.16 -26.55 -27.25
CA ILE A 58 11.90 -25.99 -26.12
C ILE A 58 13.02 -25.08 -26.59
N ASN A 59 13.20 -24.00 -25.89
CA ASN A 59 14.27 -23.03 -26.07
C ASN A 59 14.76 -22.50 -24.72
N ASP A 60 15.80 -21.70 -24.74
CA ASP A 60 16.37 -21.13 -23.51
C ASP A 60 15.37 -20.29 -22.69
N ASP A 61 14.43 -19.60 -23.35
CA ASP A 61 13.41 -18.79 -22.65
C ASP A 61 12.45 -19.68 -21.86
N ILE A 62 12.05 -20.83 -22.44
CA ILE A 62 11.18 -21.81 -21.77
C ILE A 62 11.91 -22.47 -20.61
N LEU A 63 13.20 -22.82 -20.79
CA LEU A 63 14.03 -23.38 -19.71
C LEU A 63 14.20 -22.35 -18.56
N ASN A 64 14.48 -21.09 -18.88
CA ASN A 64 14.58 -20.02 -17.91
C ASN A 64 13.25 -19.76 -17.18
N LYS A 65 12.12 -19.84 -17.90
CA LYS A 65 10.79 -19.76 -17.31
C LYS A 65 10.53 -20.92 -16.34
N ALA A 66 10.84 -22.13 -16.75
CA ALA A 66 10.70 -23.32 -15.93
C ALA A 66 11.56 -23.26 -14.67
N LEU A 67 12.80 -22.80 -14.79
CA LEU A 67 13.70 -22.55 -13.67
C LEU A 67 13.09 -21.54 -12.69
N LYS A 68 12.59 -20.42 -13.21
CA LYS A 68 11.92 -19.38 -12.40
C LYS A 68 10.67 -19.92 -11.70
N ASN A 69 9.83 -20.65 -12.41
CA ASN A 69 8.61 -21.25 -11.86
C ASN A 69 8.94 -22.17 -10.68
N LEU A 70 9.92 -23.07 -10.86
CA LEU A 70 10.35 -23.99 -9.82
C LEU A 70 10.92 -23.25 -8.60
N TYR A 71 11.77 -22.21 -8.78
CA TYR A 71 12.28 -21.39 -7.68
C TYR A 71 11.14 -20.65 -6.95
N GLN A 72 10.15 -20.14 -7.66
CA GLN A 72 9.02 -19.41 -7.08
C GLN A 72 8.17 -20.27 -6.14
N THR A 73 8.16 -21.59 -6.31
CA THR A 73 7.46 -22.51 -5.38
C THR A 73 8.04 -22.46 -3.98
N GLY A 74 9.32 -22.12 -3.85
CA GLY A 74 10.07 -22.16 -2.59
C GLY A 74 10.35 -23.56 -2.07
N TYR A 75 10.10 -24.62 -2.84
CA TYR A 75 10.35 -25.99 -2.42
C TYR A 75 11.79 -26.44 -2.60
N PHE A 76 12.54 -25.78 -3.46
CA PHE A 76 13.86 -26.22 -3.88
C PHE A 76 14.96 -25.22 -3.50
N GLU A 77 16.07 -25.75 -2.97
CA GLU A 77 17.28 -25.01 -2.65
C GLU A 77 18.15 -24.82 -3.89
N LEU A 78 18.28 -25.89 -4.69
CA LEU A 78 19.01 -25.88 -5.95
C LEU A 78 18.15 -26.49 -7.04
N ILE A 79 18.21 -25.90 -8.20
CA ILE A 79 17.54 -26.37 -9.42
C ILE A 79 18.53 -26.23 -10.57
N ASP A 80 18.71 -27.30 -11.29
CA ASP A 80 19.45 -27.35 -12.54
C ASP A 80 18.61 -27.98 -13.62
N ILE A 81 18.55 -27.36 -14.80
CA ILE A 81 17.76 -27.86 -15.93
C ILE A 81 18.67 -27.94 -17.14
N GLU A 82 18.91 -29.15 -17.61
CA GLU A 82 19.73 -29.42 -18.80
C GLU A 82 18.87 -30.02 -19.91
N LEU A 83 19.11 -29.55 -21.13
CA LEU A 83 18.56 -30.17 -22.33
C LEU A 83 19.66 -30.98 -23.04
N LYS A 84 19.48 -32.30 -23.19
CA LYS A 84 20.41 -33.21 -23.87
C LYS A 84 19.63 -34.12 -24.81
N SER A 85 19.94 -34.05 -26.10
CA SER A 85 19.37 -34.98 -27.12
C SER A 85 17.85 -35.13 -27.02
N ASN A 86 17.09 -34.00 -26.89
CA ASN A 86 15.64 -33.96 -26.77
C ASN A 86 15.09 -34.51 -25.42
N GLU A 87 15.95 -34.78 -24.45
CA GLU A 87 15.55 -35.07 -23.08
C GLU A 87 15.84 -33.87 -22.16
N VAL A 88 14.84 -33.48 -21.38
CA VAL A 88 15.02 -32.46 -20.33
C VAL A 88 15.31 -33.17 -19.02
N LEU A 89 16.49 -32.89 -18.45
CA LEU A 89 16.87 -33.36 -17.14
C LEU A 89 16.72 -32.22 -16.11
N ILE A 90 15.81 -32.40 -15.18
CA ILE A 90 15.59 -31.46 -14.06
C ILE A 90 16.23 -32.08 -12.82
N THR A 91 17.30 -31.51 -12.32
CA THR A 91 17.95 -31.93 -11.07
C THR A 91 17.58 -30.94 -9.97
N VAL A 92 17.01 -31.43 -8.88
CA VAL A 92 16.55 -30.58 -7.78
C VAL A 92 17.18 -31.03 -6.45
N LYS A 93 17.37 -30.06 -5.54
CA LYS A 93 17.61 -30.31 -4.13
C LYS A 93 16.52 -29.62 -3.34
N GLU A 94 15.75 -30.40 -2.57
CA GLU A 94 14.62 -29.84 -1.82
C GLU A 94 15.09 -29.00 -0.63
N ASN A 95 14.38 -27.90 -0.36
CA ASN A 95 14.52 -27.10 0.84
C ASN A 95 14.14 -27.95 2.07
N LYS A 96 14.85 -27.76 3.18
CA LYS A 96 14.49 -28.35 4.47
C LYS A 96 13.15 -27.78 4.96
N ILE A 97 12.44 -28.53 5.81
CA ILE A 97 11.19 -28.06 6.41
C ILE A 97 11.49 -27.40 7.76
N ILE A 98 10.86 -26.26 8.01
CA ILE A 98 10.90 -25.61 9.31
C ILE A 98 10.01 -26.40 10.27
N GLN A 99 10.62 -27.06 11.25
CA GLN A 99 9.90 -27.87 12.24
C GLN A 99 9.32 -27.00 13.35
N LYS A 100 10.12 -26.06 13.87
CA LYS A 100 9.76 -25.18 14.99
C LYS A 100 10.38 -23.82 14.84
N ILE A 101 9.67 -22.80 15.30
CA ILE A 101 10.19 -21.44 15.40
C ILE A 101 10.09 -20.97 16.85
N GLU A 102 11.19 -20.47 17.38
CA GLU A 102 11.30 -19.93 18.74
C GLU A 102 11.66 -18.45 18.70
N VAL A 103 11.05 -17.68 19.61
CA VAL A 103 11.32 -16.24 19.77
C VAL A 103 11.74 -15.99 21.21
N GLU A 104 12.94 -15.43 21.39
CA GLU A 104 13.47 -15.07 22.71
C GLU A 104 13.82 -13.59 22.80
N GLY A 105 13.94 -13.08 24.03
CA GLY A 105 14.40 -11.72 24.33
C GLY A 105 13.29 -10.67 24.43
N VAL A 106 12.02 -11.02 24.19
CA VAL A 106 10.87 -10.11 24.25
C VAL A 106 10.03 -10.39 25.49
N LYS A 107 10.04 -9.48 26.48
CA LYS A 107 9.28 -9.64 27.73
C LYS A 107 7.83 -9.18 27.64
N ASN A 108 7.52 -8.24 26.74
CA ASN A 108 6.17 -7.70 26.55
C ASN A 108 5.31 -8.71 25.80
N LYS A 109 4.27 -9.24 26.45
CA LYS A 109 3.39 -10.26 25.89
C LYS A 109 2.66 -9.82 24.62
N THR A 110 2.22 -8.58 24.53
CA THR A 110 1.53 -8.06 23.34
C THR A 110 2.46 -8.05 22.12
N ILE A 111 3.65 -7.48 22.28
CA ILE A 111 4.66 -7.45 21.21
C ILE A 111 5.13 -8.86 20.86
N LEU A 112 5.31 -9.72 21.86
CA LEU A 112 5.71 -11.11 21.63
C LEU A 112 4.65 -11.86 20.79
N ASN A 113 3.36 -11.69 21.09
CA ASN A 113 2.30 -12.32 20.32
C ASN A 113 2.26 -11.82 18.87
N GLU A 114 2.39 -10.50 18.65
CA GLU A 114 2.47 -9.92 17.30
C GLU A 114 3.69 -10.46 16.51
N ILE A 115 4.83 -10.67 17.18
CA ILE A 115 6.01 -11.29 16.55
C ILE A 115 5.75 -12.76 16.23
N ILE A 116 5.14 -13.50 17.17
CA ILE A 116 4.79 -14.92 16.95
C ILE A 116 3.87 -15.05 15.74
N ASP A 117 2.88 -14.18 15.59
CA ASP A 117 1.96 -14.20 14.44
C ASP A 117 2.70 -13.99 13.10
N ILE A 118 3.73 -13.12 13.09
CA ILE A 118 4.58 -12.91 11.89
C ILE A 118 5.36 -14.17 11.51
N VAL A 119 5.94 -14.85 12.48
CA VAL A 119 6.86 -15.98 12.20
C VAL A 119 6.16 -17.33 12.11
N LYS A 120 5.06 -17.53 12.83
CA LYS A 120 4.35 -18.81 12.92
C LYS A 120 3.79 -19.30 11.58
N ILE A 121 3.47 -18.39 10.69
CA ILE A 121 3.03 -18.71 9.31
C ILE A 121 4.05 -19.57 8.56
N GLN A 122 5.33 -19.54 8.97
CA GLN A 122 6.41 -20.26 8.32
C GLN A 122 6.66 -21.65 8.92
N GLU A 123 6.11 -21.98 10.09
CA GLU A 123 6.21 -23.33 10.63
C GLU A 123 5.58 -24.35 9.69
N LYS A 124 6.21 -25.52 9.57
CA LYS A 124 5.82 -26.61 8.65
C LYS A 124 5.90 -26.27 7.17
N THR A 125 6.52 -25.14 6.81
CA THR A 125 6.80 -24.77 5.40
C THR A 125 8.26 -25.01 5.06
N SER A 126 8.61 -24.88 3.78
CA SER A 126 10.00 -24.96 3.33
C SER A 126 10.85 -23.81 3.88
N PHE A 127 12.05 -24.11 4.30
CA PHE A 127 13.03 -23.12 4.73
C PHE A 127 13.56 -22.35 3.52
N VAL A 128 13.10 -21.12 3.35
CA VAL A 128 13.57 -20.20 2.33
C VAL A 128 14.22 -19.01 3.00
N LYS A 129 15.52 -18.81 2.77
CA LYS A 129 16.33 -17.79 3.47
C LYS A 129 15.74 -16.39 3.32
N GLU A 130 15.21 -16.04 2.13
CA GLU A 130 14.59 -14.77 1.85
C GLU A 130 13.33 -14.53 2.69
N LYS A 131 12.53 -15.56 2.91
CA LYS A 131 11.32 -15.47 3.78
C LYS A 131 11.70 -15.21 5.23
N ILE A 132 12.77 -15.83 5.72
CA ILE A 132 13.29 -15.58 7.07
C ILE A 132 13.80 -14.15 7.20
N GLN A 133 14.54 -13.65 6.18
CA GLN A 133 14.98 -12.26 6.16
C GLN A 133 13.80 -11.28 6.13
N ASN A 134 12.79 -11.53 5.31
CA ASN A 134 11.57 -10.71 5.25
C ASN A 134 10.85 -10.67 6.60
N SER A 135 10.76 -11.80 7.31
CA SER A 135 10.18 -11.83 8.66
C SER A 135 11.00 -11.02 9.65
N LYS A 136 12.32 -11.12 9.58
CA LYS A 136 13.23 -10.30 10.37
C LYS A 136 12.99 -8.81 10.15
N ASP A 137 12.82 -8.39 8.90
CA ASP A 137 12.56 -6.99 8.55
C ASP A 137 11.18 -6.54 9.04
N GLN A 138 10.16 -7.39 8.96
CA GLN A 138 8.84 -7.13 9.53
C GLN A 138 8.88 -6.96 11.04
N ILE A 139 9.60 -7.85 11.75
CA ILE A 139 9.78 -7.75 13.20
C ILE A 139 10.52 -6.47 13.58
N ILE A 140 11.59 -6.10 12.85
CA ILE A 140 12.31 -4.84 13.08
C ILE A 140 11.38 -3.63 12.90
N ASN A 141 10.54 -3.63 11.88
CA ASN A 141 9.59 -2.54 11.64
C ASN A 141 8.53 -2.47 12.75
N LEU A 142 8.00 -3.61 13.20
CA LEU A 142 7.10 -3.70 14.35
C LEU A 142 7.75 -3.14 15.63
N LEU A 143 8.99 -3.53 15.91
CA LEU A 143 9.71 -3.05 17.08
C LEU A 143 10.00 -1.55 17.00
N ARG A 144 10.36 -1.02 15.82
CA ARG A 144 10.57 0.41 15.58
C ARG A 144 9.29 1.21 15.77
N SER A 145 8.17 0.76 15.21
CA SER A 145 6.86 1.43 15.40
C SER A 145 6.42 1.42 16.87
N SER A 146 6.84 0.40 17.63
CA SER A 146 6.64 0.32 19.08
C SER A 146 7.66 1.14 19.89
N GLY A 147 8.58 1.87 19.21
CA GLY A 147 9.58 2.74 19.82
C GLY A 147 10.93 2.08 20.12
N PHE A 148 11.12 0.81 19.77
CA PHE A 148 12.39 0.09 19.97
C PHE A 148 13.28 0.20 18.74
N TYR A 149 13.75 1.39 18.46
CA TYR A 149 14.46 1.71 17.24
C TYR A 149 15.81 1.01 17.10
N PHE A 150 16.45 0.68 18.21
CA PHE A 150 17.76 0.03 18.26
C PHE A 150 17.70 -1.48 18.47
N ALA A 151 16.52 -2.08 18.31
CA ALA A 151 16.37 -3.52 18.40
C ALA A 151 17.26 -4.22 17.38
N LYS A 152 17.89 -5.32 17.82
CA LYS A 152 18.69 -6.21 16.98
C LYS A 152 18.07 -7.60 17.01
N ILE A 153 18.14 -8.29 15.90
CA ILE A 153 17.62 -9.65 15.75
C ILE A 153 18.71 -10.51 15.15
N ASP A 154 19.10 -11.52 15.89
CA ASP A 154 19.97 -12.59 15.41
C ASP A 154 19.10 -13.82 15.15
N THR A 155 19.35 -14.50 14.03
CA THR A 155 18.61 -15.69 13.65
C THR A 155 19.55 -16.86 13.60
N PHE A 156 19.23 -17.91 14.34
CA PHE A 156 19.97 -19.17 14.37
C PHE A 156 19.13 -20.25 13.70
N VAL A 157 19.76 -21.05 12.86
CA VAL A 157 19.16 -22.18 12.15
C VAL A 157 19.87 -23.44 12.61
N GLU A 158 19.14 -24.30 13.30
CA GLU A 158 19.65 -25.58 13.81
C GLU A 158 19.11 -26.71 12.92
N GLU A 159 20.00 -27.53 12.41
CA GLU A 159 19.65 -28.69 11.60
C GLU A 159 19.32 -29.89 12.45
N ASN A 160 18.22 -30.57 12.16
CA ASN A 160 17.83 -31.80 12.83
C ASN A 160 18.23 -33.02 11.98
N GLU A 161 18.38 -34.18 12.62
CA GLU A 161 18.71 -35.45 11.95
C GLU A 161 17.71 -35.86 10.86
N ASN A 162 16.43 -35.43 10.98
CA ASN A 162 15.35 -35.71 10.02
C ASN A 162 15.29 -34.77 8.82
N LYS A 163 16.39 -34.09 8.47
CA LYS A 163 16.48 -33.11 7.39
C LYS A 163 15.50 -31.93 7.53
N SER A 164 15.10 -31.62 8.76
CA SER A 164 14.34 -30.39 9.08
C SER A 164 15.25 -29.38 9.78
N VAL A 165 14.72 -28.17 9.97
CA VAL A 165 15.42 -27.11 10.71
C VAL A 165 14.52 -26.52 11.79
N ASN A 166 15.13 -26.12 12.90
CA ASN A 166 14.54 -25.23 13.89
C ASN A 166 15.12 -23.84 13.71
N ILE A 167 14.27 -22.82 13.83
CA ILE A 167 14.69 -21.43 13.70
C ILE A 167 14.48 -20.75 15.04
N LYS A 168 15.51 -20.07 15.51
CA LYS A 168 15.48 -19.30 16.74
C LYS A 168 15.76 -17.83 16.44
N TYR A 169 14.80 -16.96 16.74
CA TYR A 169 14.96 -15.51 16.70
C TYR A 169 15.38 -15.03 18.10
N ASN A 170 16.60 -14.56 18.23
CA ASN A 170 17.09 -13.94 19.45
C ASN A 170 17.00 -12.42 19.29
N ILE A 171 16.12 -11.78 20.06
CA ILE A 171 15.77 -10.37 19.90
C ILE A 171 16.33 -9.57 21.09
N ALA A 172 17.34 -8.76 20.82
CA ALA A 172 17.80 -7.76 21.76
C ALA A 172 16.95 -6.47 21.54
N ILE A 173 15.85 -6.36 22.26
CA ILE A 173 14.86 -5.28 22.06
C ILE A 173 15.42 -3.87 22.37
N GLY A 174 16.37 -3.77 23.32
CA GLY A 174 16.97 -2.50 23.72
C GLY A 174 16.01 -1.58 24.48
N GLU A 175 16.42 -0.31 24.61
CA GLU A 175 15.61 0.74 25.21
C GLU A 175 14.76 1.46 24.17
N ARG A 176 13.62 2.02 24.59
CA ARG A 176 12.77 2.83 23.72
C ARG A 176 13.39 4.18 23.44
N ALA A 177 13.64 4.51 22.21
CA ALA A 177 14.04 5.84 21.79
C ALA A 177 12.83 6.77 21.64
N LYS A 178 12.93 7.97 22.21
CA LYS A 178 11.86 8.95 22.28
C LYS A 178 12.19 10.16 21.42
N ILE A 179 11.19 10.93 21.04
CA ILE A 179 11.37 12.25 20.45
C ILE A 179 11.65 13.23 21.59
N GLU A 180 12.90 13.71 21.64
CA GLU A 180 13.34 14.68 22.64
C GLU A 180 12.88 16.09 22.26
N LYS A 181 13.01 16.45 20.98
CA LYS A 181 12.70 17.76 20.45
C LYS A 181 12.15 17.69 19.03
N ILE A 182 11.22 18.60 18.73
CA ILE A 182 10.69 18.77 17.36
C ILE A 182 11.03 20.18 16.89
N ASN A 183 11.74 20.26 15.77
CA ASN A 183 12.16 21.50 15.15
C ASN A 183 11.45 21.71 13.81
N PHE A 184 11.22 22.98 13.46
CA PHE A 184 10.74 23.39 12.16
C PHE A 184 11.75 24.38 11.57
N ILE A 185 12.28 24.09 10.39
CA ILE A 185 13.26 24.93 9.69
C ILE A 185 12.71 25.37 8.33
N GLY A 186 13.27 26.43 7.78
CA GLY A 186 12.82 27.05 6.55
C GLY A 186 12.13 28.39 6.82
N ASN A 187 11.04 28.69 6.13
CA ASN A 187 10.35 29.95 6.32
C ASN A 187 9.46 29.94 7.57
N LYS A 188 9.74 30.80 8.54
CA LYS A 188 9.01 30.90 9.81
C LYS A 188 7.78 31.83 9.73
N LYS A 189 6.87 31.58 8.81
CA LYS A 189 5.59 32.32 8.73
C LYS A 189 4.63 32.00 9.89
N ILE A 190 4.80 30.83 10.50
CA ILE A 190 3.96 30.30 11.58
C ILE A 190 4.86 29.94 12.78
N LYS A 191 4.41 30.28 13.97
CA LYS A 191 5.15 29.96 15.21
C LYS A 191 5.22 28.45 15.43
N ASP A 192 6.39 27.94 15.83
CA ASP A 192 6.64 26.51 16.09
C ASP A 192 5.60 25.90 17.05
N GLY A 193 5.18 26.63 18.08
CA GLY A 193 4.17 26.17 19.03
C GLY A 193 2.81 25.85 18.37
N LYS A 194 2.42 26.61 17.33
CA LYS A 194 1.21 26.29 16.56
C LYS A 194 1.39 25.04 15.72
N LEU A 195 2.56 24.86 15.11
CA LEU A 195 2.87 23.68 14.31
C LEU A 195 2.92 22.42 15.19
N LYS A 196 3.51 22.51 16.40
CA LYS A 196 3.51 21.40 17.37
C LYS A 196 2.12 20.96 17.82
N ASN A 197 1.15 21.88 17.83
CA ASN A 197 -0.24 21.55 18.21
C ASN A 197 -1.04 20.89 17.09
N ILE A 198 -0.53 20.87 15.87
CA ILE A 198 -1.22 20.31 14.69
C ILE A 198 -0.74 18.89 14.40
N ILE A 199 0.54 18.62 14.62
CA ILE A 199 1.13 17.32 14.39
C ILE A 199 0.73 16.34 15.49
N VAL A 200 0.79 15.05 15.14
CA VAL A 200 0.49 13.94 16.05
C VAL A 200 1.73 13.56 16.88
N SER A 201 2.93 13.69 16.29
CA SER A 201 4.18 13.45 17.03
C SER A 201 4.36 14.44 18.17
N GLU A 202 4.80 13.95 19.31
CA GLU A 202 4.96 14.76 20.53
C GLU A 202 6.37 14.67 21.10
N GLU A 203 6.84 15.78 21.67
CA GLU A 203 8.06 15.79 22.46
C GLU A 203 7.85 15.05 23.80
N THR A 204 8.88 14.35 24.24
CA THR A 204 8.88 13.71 25.57
C THR A 204 8.81 14.78 26.66
N LYS A 205 7.80 14.69 27.52
CA LYS A 205 7.63 15.55 28.69
C LYS A 205 7.43 14.68 29.93
N PHE A 206 8.01 15.07 31.07
CA PHE A 206 7.98 14.27 32.30
C PHE A 206 6.55 14.03 32.85
N TRP A 207 5.58 14.89 32.50
CA TRP A 207 4.17 14.74 32.91
C TRP A 207 3.28 14.00 31.89
N LYS A 208 3.81 13.65 30.71
CA LYS A 208 3.09 12.91 29.68
C LYS A 208 3.58 11.47 29.58
N PHE A 209 3.19 10.59 30.52
CA PHE A 209 3.73 9.22 30.53
C PHE A 209 2.95 8.26 29.61
N ILE A 210 1.68 8.55 29.34
CA ILE A 210 0.76 7.55 28.72
C ILE A 210 0.78 7.60 27.19
N THR A 211 1.19 8.73 26.59
CA THR A 211 1.16 8.88 25.13
C THR A 211 2.20 8.01 24.42
N ARG A 212 1.78 7.35 23.33
CA ARG A 212 2.68 6.64 22.42
C ARG A 212 3.28 7.58 21.36
N ASN A 213 2.77 8.79 21.22
CA ASN A 213 3.16 9.76 20.18
C ASN A 213 4.57 10.34 20.37
N LYS A 214 5.19 10.07 21.51
CA LYS A 214 6.57 10.43 21.83
C LYS A 214 7.63 9.50 21.25
N TYR A 215 7.25 8.36 20.67
CA TYR A 215 8.20 7.45 20.02
C TYR A 215 8.29 7.76 18.54
N LEU A 216 9.48 7.55 17.94
CA LEU A 216 9.66 7.76 16.52
C LEU A 216 8.86 6.71 15.72
N ASP A 217 8.07 7.20 14.74
CA ASP A 217 7.24 6.37 13.89
C ASP A 217 7.17 7.02 12.49
N VAL A 218 7.59 6.27 11.47
CA VAL A 218 7.73 6.79 10.09
C VAL A 218 6.37 7.16 9.48
N GLU A 219 5.35 6.34 9.70
CA GLU A 219 4.01 6.60 9.15
C GLU A 219 3.36 7.82 9.82
N ARG A 220 3.62 7.99 11.11
CA ARG A 220 3.18 9.18 11.84
C ARG A 220 3.88 10.45 11.36
N ILE A 221 5.17 10.37 11.04
CA ILE A 221 5.91 11.49 10.46
C ILE A 221 5.31 11.89 9.10
N LYS A 222 4.96 10.94 8.24
CA LYS A 222 4.26 11.22 6.97
C LYS A 222 2.88 11.87 7.18
N LEU A 223 2.16 11.45 8.23
CA LEU A 223 0.91 12.11 8.61
C LEU A 223 1.16 13.54 9.07
N ASP A 224 2.19 13.76 9.89
CA ASP A 224 2.57 15.09 10.36
C ASP A 224 2.95 16.03 9.21
N GLU A 225 3.67 15.54 8.20
CA GLU A 225 3.98 16.32 6.98
C GLU A 225 2.71 16.77 6.26
N ARG A 226 1.72 15.87 6.11
CA ARG A 226 0.42 16.21 5.51
C ARG A 226 -0.36 17.22 6.35
N LEU A 227 -0.37 17.05 7.67
CA LEU A 227 -1.03 17.99 8.60
C LEU A 227 -0.40 19.38 8.54
N ILE A 228 0.93 19.46 8.49
CA ILE A 228 1.66 20.73 8.34
C ILE A 228 1.28 21.37 6.98
N SER A 229 1.37 20.63 5.88
CA SER A 229 1.05 21.15 4.55
C SER A 229 -0.39 21.66 4.47
N ASN A 230 -1.36 20.88 4.96
CA ASN A 230 -2.77 21.26 4.98
C ASN A 230 -3.01 22.50 5.86
N PHE A 231 -2.32 22.61 6.99
CA PHE A 231 -2.43 23.79 7.84
C PHE A 231 -1.92 25.06 7.14
N TYR A 232 -0.79 24.97 6.44
CA TYR A 232 -0.29 26.11 5.66
C TYR A 232 -1.25 26.48 4.53
N LYS A 233 -1.80 25.50 3.80
CA LYS A 233 -2.82 25.72 2.77
C LYS A 233 -4.06 26.40 3.33
N ASN A 234 -4.51 26.01 4.53
CA ASN A 234 -5.62 26.66 5.24
C ASN A 234 -5.31 28.08 5.75
N LYS A 235 -4.06 28.52 5.65
CA LYS A 235 -3.63 29.89 5.93
C LYS A 235 -3.32 30.70 4.66
N GLY A 236 -3.70 30.17 3.52
CA GLY A 236 -3.51 30.81 2.21
C GLY A 236 -2.22 30.41 1.49
N TYR A 237 -1.35 29.62 2.10
CA TYR A 237 -0.09 29.22 1.47
C TYR A 237 -0.30 27.99 0.59
N TYR A 238 -0.90 28.19 -0.57
CA TYR A 238 -1.32 27.09 -1.48
C TYR A 238 -0.18 26.14 -1.86
N ASN A 239 0.98 26.70 -2.24
CA ASN A 239 2.17 25.92 -2.63
C ASN A 239 3.05 25.51 -1.44
N ALA A 240 2.47 25.45 -0.24
CA ALA A 240 3.24 25.04 0.93
C ALA A 240 3.58 23.55 0.86
N GLU A 241 4.85 23.26 1.10
CA GLU A 241 5.41 21.91 1.01
C GLU A 241 6.36 21.64 2.19
N VAL A 242 6.31 20.45 2.72
CA VAL A 242 7.35 19.91 3.60
C VAL A 242 8.38 19.23 2.71
N LEU A 243 9.52 19.90 2.49
CA LEU A 243 10.57 19.43 1.59
C LEU A 243 11.23 18.16 2.07
N SER A 244 11.38 18.01 3.38
CA SER A 244 11.94 16.82 4.02
C SER A 244 11.61 16.79 5.50
N SER A 245 11.56 15.61 6.06
CA SER A 245 11.61 15.35 7.48
C SER A 245 12.75 14.40 7.79
N PHE A 246 13.44 14.60 8.88
CA PHE A 246 14.51 13.73 9.31
C PHE A 246 14.61 13.68 10.83
N ALA A 247 15.00 12.51 11.32
CA ALA A 247 15.25 12.29 12.74
C ALA A 247 16.75 12.10 12.97
N GLN A 248 17.34 12.93 13.80
CA GLN A 248 18.75 12.86 14.17
C GLN A 248 18.87 12.31 15.60
N LEU A 249 19.76 11.36 15.79
CA LEU A 249 20.06 10.82 17.11
C LEU A 249 20.82 11.86 17.93
N SER A 250 20.29 12.16 19.13
CA SER A 250 20.96 13.03 20.10
C SER A 250 21.94 12.25 20.97
N SER A 251 22.80 12.95 21.71
CA SER A 251 23.71 12.37 22.68
C SER A 251 23.00 11.59 23.80
N SER A 252 21.74 11.89 24.08
CA SER A 252 20.88 11.22 25.06
C SER A 252 20.25 9.92 24.56
N LYS A 253 20.63 9.42 23.36
CA LYS A 253 20.01 8.28 22.65
C LYS A 253 18.51 8.45 22.38
N ASN A 254 18.06 9.70 22.25
CA ASN A 254 16.73 10.08 21.80
C ASN A 254 16.81 10.76 20.43
N PHE A 255 15.67 11.09 19.83
CA PHE A 255 15.61 11.69 18.51
C PHE A 255 15.26 13.17 18.56
N ILE A 256 15.93 13.96 17.72
CA ILE A 256 15.52 15.30 17.34
C ILE A 256 14.85 15.18 15.97
N LEU A 257 13.53 15.37 15.91
CA LEU A 257 12.76 15.34 14.67
C LEU A 257 12.72 16.73 14.07
N THR A 258 13.09 16.88 12.82
CA THR A 258 13.13 18.17 12.13
C THR A 258 12.33 18.12 10.85
N PHE A 259 11.41 19.07 10.66
CA PHE A 259 10.65 19.30 9.43
C PHE A 259 11.19 20.54 8.71
N LYS A 260 11.58 20.37 7.43
CA LYS A 260 12.00 21.47 6.57
C LYS A 260 10.81 21.91 5.71
N ILE A 261 10.35 23.14 5.93
CA ILE A 261 9.11 23.67 5.33
C ILE A 261 9.45 24.79 4.35
N LYS A 262 8.78 24.75 3.18
CA LYS A 262 8.75 25.82 2.18
C LYS A 262 7.32 26.31 2.05
N PRO A 263 6.93 27.44 2.69
CA PRO A 263 5.55 27.91 2.69
C PRO A 263 5.06 28.44 1.34
N GLY A 264 5.93 28.94 0.50
CA GLY A 264 5.54 29.62 -0.74
C GLY A 264 4.88 30.98 -0.52
N LEU A 265 4.09 31.41 -1.51
CA LEU A 265 3.32 32.65 -1.51
C LEU A 265 1.92 32.43 -0.93
N LYS A 266 1.26 33.53 -0.50
CA LYS A 266 -0.17 33.51 -0.18
C LYS A 266 -0.99 33.63 -1.44
N TYR A 267 -2.04 32.83 -1.54
CA TYR A 267 -3.02 32.84 -2.60
C TYR A 267 -4.39 33.25 -2.07
N PHE A 268 -5.22 33.76 -2.97
CA PHE A 268 -6.57 34.22 -2.71
C PHE A 268 -7.53 33.58 -3.70
N PHE A 269 -8.78 33.40 -3.31
CA PHE A 269 -9.82 32.95 -4.23
C PHE A 269 -10.17 34.06 -5.23
N ASN A 270 -10.07 33.77 -6.53
CA ASN A 270 -10.54 34.68 -7.57
C ASN A 270 -11.98 34.36 -7.94
N ASN A 271 -12.23 33.19 -8.52
CA ASN A 271 -13.56 32.75 -8.88
C ASN A 271 -13.79 31.31 -8.42
N ILE A 272 -14.98 31.07 -7.87
CA ILE A 272 -15.43 29.70 -7.53
C ILE A 272 -16.70 29.49 -8.34
N SER A 273 -16.71 28.43 -9.13
CA SER A 273 -17.85 28.09 -9.98
C SER A 273 -18.10 26.58 -9.95
N PHE A 274 -19.34 26.21 -10.19
CA PHE A 274 -19.70 24.80 -10.38
C PHE A 274 -20.54 24.66 -11.65
N LYS A 275 -20.46 23.51 -12.26
CA LYS A 275 -21.31 23.12 -13.38
C LYS A 275 -22.25 22.03 -12.89
N ILE A 276 -23.54 22.36 -12.80
CA ILE A 276 -24.59 21.41 -12.44
C ILE A 276 -25.01 20.69 -13.72
N PRO A 277 -25.18 19.35 -13.70
CA PRO A 277 -25.78 18.62 -14.81
C PRO A 277 -27.23 19.08 -15.06
N ASP A 278 -27.68 19.01 -16.32
CA ASP A 278 -28.98 19.52 -16.74
C ASP A 278 -30.18 18.80 -16.08
N ASP A 279 -29.95 17.59 -15.60
CA ASP A 279 -30.96 16.73 -14.95
C ASP A 279 -31.25 17.13 -13.48
N TYR A 280 -30.52 18.14 -12.94
CA TYR A 280 -30.65 18.53 -11.54
C TYR A 280 -31.31 19.89 -11.36
N THR A 281 -32.09 20.01 -10.30
CA THR A 281 -32.72 21.24 -9.92
C THR A 281 -31.70 22.25 -9.39
N SER A 282 -31.34 23.24 -10.19
CA SER A 282 -30.29 24.22 -9.85
C SER A 282 -30.58 25.00 -8.54
N SER A 283 -31.85 25.24 -8.23
CA SER A 283 -32.25 25.96 -7.00
C SER A 283 -31.78 25.31 -5.71
N ASN A 284 -31.55 24.00 -5.69
CA ASN A 284 -31.01 23.29 -4.51
C ASN A 284 -29.58 23.70 -4.20
N PHE A 285 -28.87 24.27 -5.17
CA PHE A 285 -27.49 24.72 -5.07
C PHE A 285 -27.30 26.23 -4.98
N ASP A 286 -28.38 27.03 -5.01
CA ASP A 286 -28.32 28.51 -5.01
C ASP A 286 -27.62 29.06 -3.73
N VAL A 287 -27.69 28.34 -2.62
CA VAL A 287 -26.99 28.70 -1.38
C VAL A 287 -25.46 28.84 -1.60
N PHE A 288 -24.89 28.07 -2.49
CA PHE A 288 -23.45 28.09 -2.76
C PHE A 288 -23.03 29.34 -3.53
N THR A 289 -23.88 29.91 -4.36
CA THR A 289 -23.59 31.16 -5.08
C THR A 289 -23.28 32.30 -4.11
N LYS A 290 -24.01 32.37 -2.99
CA LYS A 290 -23.73 33.34 -1.92
C LYS A 290 -22.37 33.06 -1.26
N ILE A 291 -22.10 31.80 -0.89
CA ILE A 291 -20.85 31.38 -0.29
C ILE A 291 -19.65 31.67 -1.22
N PHE A 292 -19.80 31.41 -2.51
CA PHE A 292 -18.75 31.69 -3.51
C PHE A 292 -18.43 33.18 -3.59
N ASN A 293 -19.46 34.03 -3.59
CA ASN A 293 -19.30 35.48 -3.59
C ASN A 293 -18.61 36.00 -2.31
N GLU A 294 -18.93 35.42 -1.15
CA GLU A 294 -18.29 35.74 0.12
C GLU A 294 -16.82 35.34 0.17
N LEU A 295 -16.46 34.23 -0.47
CA LEU A 295 -15.09 33.73 -0.52
C LEU A 295 -14.21 34.46 -1.54
N LYS A 296 -14.79 35.12 -2.52
CA LYS A 296 -14.04 35.85 -3.55
C LYS A 296 -13.17 36.96 -2.94
N GLY A 297 -11.87 36.92 -3.23
CA GLY A 297 -10.86 37.82 -2.63
C GLY A 297 -10.38 37.39 -1.24
N GLU A 298 -11.03 36.43 -0.59
CA GLU A 298 -10.56 35.87 0.66
C GLU A 298 -9.34 34.96 0.44
N ARG A 299 -8.60 34.72 1.53
CA ARG A 299 -7.43 33.83 1.48
C ARG A 299 -7.82 32.41 1.14
N TYR A 300 -7.05 31.79 0.25
CA TYR A 300 -7.19 30.38 -0.05
C TYR A 300 -7.24 29.53 1.22
N SER A 301 -8.17 28.60 1.27
CA SER A 301 -8.36 27.65 2.35
C SER A 301 -8.81 26.30 1.81
N LEU A 302 -7.97 25.29 1.94
CA LEU A 302 -8.32 23.92 1.53
C LEU A 302 -9.57 23.41 2.27
N ASN A 303 -9.66 23.64 3.57
CA ASN A 303 -10.84 23.26 4.36
C ASN A 303 -12.15 23.90 3.86
N SER A 304 -12.07 25.14 3.35
CA SER A 304 -13.27 25.83 2.83
C SER A 304 -13.77 25.12 1.59
N ILE A 305 -12.87 24.72 0.69
CA ILE A 305 -13.21 23.98 -0.52
C ILE A 305 -13.76 22.58 -0.17
N GLU A 306 -13.04 21.85 0.67
CA GLU A 306 -13.46 20.49 1.10
C GLU A 306 -14.82 20.51 1.79
N LYS A 307 -15.09 21.55 2.61
CA LYS A 307 -16.37 21.74 3.27
C LYS A 307 -17.48 22.00 2.25
N ILE A 308 -17.25 22.88 1.25
CA ILE A 308 -18.21 23.15 0.19
C ILE A 308 -18.51 21.88 -0.59
N VAL A 309 -17.47 21.18 -1.06
CA VAL A 309 -17.64 19.91 -1.81
C VAL A 309 -18.41 18.88 -0.99
N LYS A 310 -18.12 18.77 0.31
CA LYS A 310 -18.86 17.88 1.22
C LYS A 310 -20.34 18.27 1.32
N GLU A 311 -20.65 19.56 1.47
CA GLU A 311 -22.04 20.02 1.54
C GLU A 311 -22.79 19.84 0.21
N ILE A 312 -22.13 20.06 -0.92
CA ILE A 312 -22.69 19.76 -2.25
C ILE A 312 -23.01 18.26 -2.36
N ASN A 313 -22.09 17.39 -1.95
CA ASN A 313 -22.33 15.95 -1.94
C ASN A 313 -23.47 15.55 -0.97
N ASN A 314 -23.59 16.21 0.17
CA ASN A 314 -24.69 15.98 1.11
C ASN A 314 -26.06 16.34 0.50
N ILE A 315 -26.14 17.49 -0.19
CA ILE A 315 -27.39 17.89 -0.88
C ILE A 315 -27.71 16.88 -1.99
N ALA A 316 -26.74 16.48 -2.79
CA ALA A 316 -26.94 15.49 -3.83
C ALA A 316 -27.47 14.16 -3.27
N LEU A 317 -27.02 13.74 -2.09
CA LEU A 317 -27.50 12.54 -1.42
C LEU A 317 -28.91 12.70 -0.83
N ILE A 318 -29.26 13.88 -0.28
CA ILE A 318 -30.57 14.17 0.30
C ILE A 318 -31.64 14.25 -0.78
N GLU A 319 -31.33 14.88 -1.90
CA GLU A 319 -32.24 15.03 -3.05
C GLU A 319 -32.29 13.77 -3.93
N GLU A 320 -31.73 12.65 -3.46
CA GLU A 320 -31.69 11.36 -4.16
C GLU A 320 -31.02 11.42 -5.55
N TYR A 321 -30.14 12.38 -5.78
CA TYR A 321 -29.29 12.42 -6.95
C TYR A 321 -28.26 11.29 -6.87
N GLN A 322 -28.63 10.15 -7.44
CA GLN A 322 -27.89 8.91 -7.30
C GLN A 322 -26.57 8.95 -8.08
N PHE A 323 -25.54 8.38 -7.50
CA PHE A 323 -24.27 8.10 -8.18
C PHE A 323 -23.45 9.32 -8.60
N ILE A 324 -23.52 10.42 -7.81
CA ILE A 324 -22.77 11.64 -8.09
C ILE A 324 -21.73 11.89 -7.01
N ASN A 325 -20.59 12.35 -7.47
CA ASN A 325 -19.54 12.85 -6.61
C ASN A 325 -19.06 14.20 -7.11
N ALA A 326 -19.19 15.23 -6.28
CA ALA A 326 -18.62 16.52 -6.58
C ALA A 326 -17.11 16.47 -6.36
N LYS A 327 -16.37 16.90 -7.37
CA LYS A 327 -14.92 17.08 -7.31
C LYS A 327 -14.58 18.52 -7.65
N TYR A 328 -13.39 18.94 -7.33
CA TYR A 328 -12.92 20.27 -7.66
C TYR A 328 -11.58 20.24 -8.39
N LYS A 329 -11.38 21.21 -9.26
CA LYS A 329 -10.13 21.50 -9.94
C LYS A 329 -9.69 22.91 -9.59
N GLU A 330 -8.42 23.08 -9.35
CA GLU A 330 -7.79 24.34 -9.00
C GLU A 330 -6.96 24.84 -10.17
N GLU A 331 -7.07 26.12 -10.47
CA GLU A 331 -6.33 26.77 -11.55
C GLU A 331 -5.75 28.09 -11.06
N ILE A 332 -4.44 28.24 -11.12
CA ILE A 332 -3.74 29.49 -10.82
C ILE A 332 -3.93 30.41 -12.02
N VAL A 333 -4.52 31.58 -11.78
CA VAL A 333 -4.87 32.54 -12.87
C VAL A 333 -3.83 33.66 -12.96
N ASN A 334 -3.40 34.19 -11.81
CA ASN A 334 -2.42 35.24 -11.68
C ASN A 334 -1.35 34.82 -10.66
N ASN A 335 -0.39 35.69 -10.35
CA ASN A 335 0.73 35.39 -9.45
C ASN A 335 0.31 34.85 -8.08
N ASN A 336 -0.91 35.11 -7.61
CA ASN A 336 -1.41 34.70 -6.30
C ASN A 336 -2.93 34.54 -6.21
N GLU A 337 -3.61 34.28 -7.33
CA GLU A 337 -5.06 34.06 -7.39
C GLU A 337 -5.37 32.66 -7.93
N ILE A 338 -6.43 32.04 -7.41
CA ILE A 338 -6.84 30.69 -7.77
C ILE A 338 -8.33 30.67 -8.10
N ASN A 339 -8.67 30.10 -9.26
CA ASN A 339 -10.02 29.69 -9.60
C ASN A 339 -10.27 28.27 -9.11
N ILE A 340 -11.49 28.05 -8.64
CA ILE A 340 -11.99 26.71 -8.24
C ILE A 340 -13.16 26.36 -9.15
N PHE A 341 -13.01 25.24 -9.86
CA PHE A 341 -14.05 24.66 -10.70
C PHE A 341 -14.57 23.39 -10.06
N ILE A 342 -15.81 23.39 -9.61
CA ILE A 342 -16.45 22.21 -9.05
C ILE A 342 -17.25 21.53 -10.16
N THR A 343 -17.00 20.26 -10.36
CA THR A 343 -17.63 19.41 -11.37
C THR A 343 -18.28 18.21 -10.71
N PHE A 344 -19.36 17.74 -11.28
CA PHE A 344 -20.04 16.52 -10.89
C PHE A 344 -19.58 15.39 -11.81
N GLU A 345 -19.14 14.30 -11.23
CA GLU A 345 -18.79 13.10 -11.98
C GLU A 345 -19.75 11.97 -11.61
N ASP A 346 -20.18 11.23 -12.62
CA ASP A 346 -20.90 9.98 -12.39
C ASP A 346 -20.02 9.01 -11.65
N THR A 347 -20.50 8.46 -10.54
CA THR A 347 -19.83 7.41 -9.82
C THR A 347 -20.32 6.04 -10.29
N GLN A 348 -19.57 4.97 -9.96
CA GLN A 348 -20.04 3.61 -10.23
C GLN A 348 -21.39 3.40 -9.55
N LYS A 349 -22.35 2.86 -10.32
CA LYS A 349 -23.67 2.51 -9.81
C LYS A 349 -23.53 1.26 -8.93
N LEU A 350 -23.45 1.50 -7.62
CA LEU A 350 -23.42 0.44 -6.61
C LEU A 350 -24.82 0.25 -6.05
N TYR A 351 -25.26 -0.98 -5.99
CA TYR A 351 -26.52 -1.37 -5.38
C TYR A 351 -26.26 -2.26 -4.17
N VAL A 352 -27.18 -2.27 -3.22
CA VAL A 352 -27.13 -3.16 -2.05
C VAL A 352 -27.52 -4.54 -2.52
N ASP A 353 -26.57 -5.45 -2.65
CA ASP A 353 -26.84 -6.86 -3.03
C ASP A 353 -27.51 -7.59 -1.87
N ARG A 354 -26.94 -7.51 -0.67
CA ARG A 354 -27.45 -8.20 0.52
C ARG A 354 -27.07 -7.47 1.80
N ILE A 355 -27.99 -7.48 2.78
CA ILE A 355 -27.76 -6.95 4.12
C ILE A 355 -27.67 -8.14 5.09
N ASN A 356 -26.46 -8.44 5.58
CA ASN A 356 -26.23 -9.48 6.55
C ASN A 356 -26.12 -8.89 7.96
N VAL A 357 -26.82 -9.50 8.91
CA VAL A 357 -26.77 -9.12 10.32
C VAL A 357 -26.00 -10.18 11.09
N PHE A 358 -24.87 -9.80 11.70
CA PHE A 358 -24.04 -10.71 12.47
C PHE A 358 -24.03 -10.34 13.96
N GLY A 359 -23.82 -11.33 14.82
CA GLY A 359 -23.68 -11.13 16.27
C GLY A 359 -25.00 -10.87 17.01
N ASN A 360 -26.14 -10.97 16.35
CA ASN A 360 -27.44 -10.89 16.99
C ASN A 360 -27.99 -12.32 17.24
N TYR A 361 -28.09 -12.69 18.53
CA TYR A 361 -28.55 -14.03 18.92
C TYR A 361 -29.88 -14.03 19.71
N ILE A 362 -30.40 -12.85 20.08
CA ILE A 362 -31.52 -12.70 21.02
C ILE A 362 -32.65 -11.90 20.39
N THR A 363 -32.37 -10.84 19.65
CA THR A 363 -33.37 -9.95 19.07
C THR A 363 -33.87 -10.48 17.74
N ASP A 364 -35.17 -10.44 17.50
CA ASP A 364 -35.73 -10.77 16.18
C ASP A 364 -35.10 -9.87 15.12
N GLU A 365 -34.57 -10.46 14.05
CA GLU A 365 -33.88 -9.75 12.96
C GLU A 365 -34.78 -8.70 12.30
N LYS A 366 -36.09 -8.92 12.27
CA LYS A 366 -37.08 -7.94 11.78
C LYS A 366 -36.98 -6.61 12.48
N VAL A 367 -36.66 -6.58 13.79
CA VAL A 367 -36.48 -5.33 14.54
C VAL A 367 -35.30 -4.54 14.05
N ILE A 368 -34.26 -5.21 13.63
CA ILE A 368 -33.06 -4.59 13.04
C ILE A 368 -33.39 -4.10 11.63
N ARG A 369 -33.95 -4.98 10.78
CA ARG A 369 -34.32 -4.65 9.40
C ARG A 369 -35.29 -3.47 9.31
N ASN A 370 -36.31 -3.42 10.18
CA ASN A 370 -37.24 -2.29 10.25
C ASN A 370 -36.62 -0.96 10.74
N SER A 371 -35.37 -0.98 11.17
CA SER A 371 -34.61 0.23 11.54
C SER A 371 -33.71 0.72 10.41
N LEU A 372 -33.54 -0.09 9.36
CA LEU A 372 -32.81 0.28 8.15
C LEU A 372 -33.67 1.23 7.31
N ILE A 373 -33.00 2.15 6.64
CA ILE A 373 -33.60 3.09 5.66
C ILE A 373 -33.34 2.62 4.24
N ILE A 374 -32.33 1.76 4.07
CA ILE A 374 -31.97 1.16 2.79
C ILE A 374 -32.31 -0.32 2.80
N ASP A 375 -32.79 -0.83 1.68
CA ASP A 375 -33.13 -2.24 1.47
C ASP A 375 -32.20 -2.91 0.44
N GLU A 376 -32.26 -4.22 0.38
CA GLU A 376 -31.58 -5.02 -0.65
C GLU A 376 -32.16 -4.68 -2.03
N GLY A 377 -31.32 -4.35 -2.98
CA GLY A 377 -31.68 -3.85 -4.33
C GLY A 377 -31.67 -2.34 -4.45
N ASP A 378 -31.63 -1.60 -3.35
CA ASP A 378 -31.56 -0.14 -3.41
C ASP A 378 -30.19 0.36 -3.88
N PRO A 379 -30.13 1.55 -4.48
CA PRO A 379 -28.87 2.24 -4.71
C PRO A 379 -28.15 2.46 -3.38
N TYR A 380 -26.87 2.08 -3.31
CA TYR A 380 -26.08 2.26 -2.10
C TYR A 380 -25.85 3.75 -1.82
N ASN A 381 -26.29 4.19 -0.66
CA ASN A 381 -26.13 5.55 -0.17
C ASN A 381 -25.52 5.52 1.24
N GLU A 382 -24.27 6.00 1.37
CA GLU A 382 -23.53 5.98 2.63
C GLU A 382 -24.24 6.78 3.74
N LEU A 383 -24.90 7.92 3.44
CA LEU A 383 -25.64 8.69 4.44
C LEU A 383 -26.85 7.92 4.97
N LEU A 384 -27.63 7.32 4.08
CA LEU A 384 -28.78 6.51 4.47
C LEU A 384 -28.34 5.28 5.26
N PHE A 385 -27.20 4.67 4.86
CA PHE A 385 -26.60 3.59 5.62
C PHE A 385 -26.18 4.03 7.02
N GLN A 386 -25.45 5.14 7.17
CA GLN A 386 -25.05 5.69 8.47
C GLN A 386 -26.27 6.07 9.34
N LYS A 387 -27.33 6.59 8.73
CA LYS A 387 -28.58 6.89 9.41
C LYS A 387 -29.28 5.61 9.88
N SER A 388 -29.25 4.54 9.08
CA SER A 388 -29.72 3.21 9.46
C SER A 388 -28.97 2.69 10.70
N ILE A 389 -27.65 2.76 10.71
CA ILE A 389 -26.84 2.39 11.88
C ILE A 389 -27.20 3.24 13.11
N SER A 390 -27.42 4.55 12.91
CA SER A 390 -27.82 5.46 14.01
C SER A 390 -29.21 5.11 14.57
N ASN A 391 -30.16 4.74 13.71
CA ASN A 391 -31.48 4.29 14.12
C ASN A 391 -31.42 3.00 14.96
N ILE A 392 -30.55 2.05 14.54
CA ILE A 392 -30.36 0.82 15.33
C ILE A 392 -29.74 1.13 16.69
N LYS A 393 -28.71 2.01 16.73
CA LYS A 393 -28.07 2.46 17.98
C LYS A 393 -29.07 3.18 18.91
N ALA A 394 -29.93 4.02 18.34
CA ALA A 394 -30.94 4.77 19.10
C ALA A 394 -31.96 3.88 19.84
N ARG A 395 -32.16 2.64 19.42
CA ARG A 395 -33.02 1.67 20.13
C ARG A 395 -32.44 1.20 21.46
N ASN A 396 -31.15 1.38 21.68
CA ASN A 396 -30.43 1.07 22.93
C ASN A 396 -30.56 -0.40 23.41
N ILE A 397 -30.81 -1.33 22.48
CA ILE A 397 -30.96 -2.77 22.77
C ILE A 397 -29.66 -3.55 22.48
N PHE A 398 -28.70 -2.93 21.83
CA PHE A 398 -27.42 -3.54 21.49
C PHE A 398 -26.25 -2.91 22.24
N LYS A 399 -25.32 -3.73 22.73
CA LYS A 399 -24.10 -3.26 23.40
C LYS A 399 -23.19 -2.44 22.48
N SER A 400 -23.09 -2.82 21.21
CA SER A 400 -22.39 -2.10 20.16
C SER A 400 -23.00 -2.44 18.81
N VAL A 401 -22.93 -1.50 17.87
CA VAL A 401 -23.34 -1.67 16.48
C VAL A 401 -22.22 -1.11 15.62
N ASN A 402 -21.59 -1.97 14.81
CA ASN A 402 -20.48 -1.63 13.93
C ASN A 402 -20.84 -1.95 12.48
N LYS A 403 -20.11 -1.32 11.53
CA LYS A 403 -20.15 -1.62 10.10
C LYS A 403 -19.31 -2.83 9.81
#